data_9673fbf39fb2b534fb55282d55179f8b
#
_entry.id   9673fbf39fb2b534fb55282d55179f8b
#
_cell.length_a   1.000
_cell.length_b   1.000
_cell.length_c   1.000
_cell.angle_alpha   90.00
_cell.angle_beta   90.00
_cell.angle_gamma   90.00
#
_symmetry.space_group_name_H-M   'P 1'
#
loop_
_entity.id
_entity.type
_entity.pdbx_description
1 polymer ?
#
loop_
_entity_poly.entity_id
_entity_poly.type
_entity_poly.pdbx_seq_one_letter_code
_entity_poly.pdbx_strand_id
1 'polypeptide(L)'
;APGPQLLIERNTRPGLGQTALPGGFVREDESLEDGVIRELREDTRIKVPEAVLRGSIRSTDVFDYPKRSARGRTIAHAHLIQLRDSTSLPQVRGSEQRPVAFWLPFHQLDPQRMFEDHYHIIRALIGTSFRDEMET
;
A
#
# COMPACT_ATOMS: atom_id res chain seq x y z
N ALA A 1 0.69 -23.35 0.95
CA ALA A 1 1.15 -22.03 0.52
C ALA A 1 1.09 -21.05 1.67
N PRO A 2 2.04 -20.16 1.81
CA PRO A 2 1.93 -19.10 2.80
C PRO A 2 0.69 -18.26 2.49
N GLY A 3 -0.01 -17.81 3.50
CA GLY A 3 -1.19 -16.99 3.33
C GLY A 3 -0.89 -15.67 2.59
N PRO A 4 -1.88 -14.79 2.48
CA PRO A 4 -1.69 -13.53 1.76
C PRO A 4 -0.62 -12.66 2.41
N GLN A 5 0.09 -11.92 1.57
CA GLN A 5 1.16 -11.03 1.99
C GLN A 5 0.92 -9.62 1.44
N LEU A 6 1.40 -8.64 2.18
CA LEU A 6 1.22 -7.24 1.89
C LEU A 6 2.58 -6.61 1.60
N LEU A 7 2.64 -5.78 0.56
CA LEU A 7 3.86 -5.02 0.28
C LEU A 7 3.93 -3.80 1.19
N ILE A 8 5.00 -3.72 1.95
CA ILE A 8 5.20 -2.70 3.00
C ILE A 8 6.56 -2.06 2.78
N GLU A 9 6.71 -0.83 3.24
CA GLU A 9 8.00 -0.16 3.28
C GLU A 9 8.26 0.40 4.68
N ARG A 10 9.53 0.70 5.00
CA ARG A 10 9.89 1.36 6.25
C ARG A 10 10.12 2.84 5.99
N ASN A 11 9.53 3.67 6.84
CA ASN A 11 9.68 5.11 6.76
C ASN A 11 11.07 5.55 7.22
N THR A 12 11.61 6.53 6.53
CA THR A 12 12.78 7.26 6.99
C THR A 12 12.37 8.45 7.87
N ARG A 13 11.57 9.37 7.33
CA ARG A 13 10.95 10.48 8.07
C ARG A 13 9.75 10.98 7.27
N PRO A 14 8.63 11.37 7.92
CA PRO A 14 8.33 11.19 9.33
C PRO A 14 8.06 9.74 9.70
N GLY A 15 8.10 9.43 10.99
CA GLY A 15 7.81 8.07 11.45
C GLY A 15 8.98 7.10 11.22
N LEU A 16 10.20 7.51 11.57
CA LEU A 16 11.41 6.72 11.35
C LEU A 16 11.27 5.29 11.89
N GLY A 17 11.49 4.31 11.00
CA GLY A 17 11.45 2.90 11.35
C GLY A 17 10.06 2.28 11.39
N GLN A 18 9.00 3.08 11.32
CA GLN A 18 7.64 2.55 11.27
C GLN A 18 7.37 1.93 9.89
N THR A 19 6.53 0.90 9.88
CA THR A 19 6.08 0.32 8.61
C THR A 19 4.95 1.16 8.03
N ALA A 20 4.93 1.27 6.72
CA ALA A 20 3.98 2.12 6.02
C ALA A 20 3.58 1.51 4.69
N LEU A 21 2.41 1.92 4.20
CA LEU A 21 2.01 1.59 2.85
C LEU A 21 2.83 2.41 1.85
N PRO A 22 3.17 1.83 0.69
CA PRO A 22 3.77 2.63 -0.38
C PRO A 22 2.84 3.77 -0.79
N GLY A 23 3.40 4.94 -1.04
CA GLY A 23 2.59 6.06 -1.48
C GLY A 23 3.27 7.40 -1.26
N GLY A 24 2.60 8.44 -1.68
CA GLY A 24 3.07 9.81 -1.55
C GLY A 24 2.02 10.77 -2.05
N PHE A 25 2.42 12.01 -2.30
CA PHE A 25 1.51 13.04 -2.76
C PHE A 25 1.37 12.99 -4.28
N VAL A 26 0.11 13.14 -4.74
CA VAL A 26 -0.19 13.18 -6.16
C VAL A 26 0.34 14.49 -6.75
N ARG A 27 0.92 14.42 -7.96
CA ARG A 27 1.36 15.60 -8.68
C ARG A 27 0.17 16.31 -9.32
N GLU A 28 0.31 17.61 -9.58
CA GLU A 28 -0.77 18.42 -10.14
C GLU A 28 -1.27 17.91 -11.50
N ASP A 29 -0.38 17.34 -12.28
CA ASP A 29 -0.64 16.99 -13.67
C ASP A 29 -0.92 15.49 -13.87
N GLU A 30 -1.18 14.75 -12.79
CA GLU A 30 -1.47 13.32 -12.90
C GLU A 30 -2.80 12.96 -12.24
N SER A 31 -3.44 11.90 -12.74
CA SER A 31 -4.63 11.35 -12.12
C SER A 31 -4.26 10.59 -10.84
N LEU A 32 -5.26 10.30 -10.01
CA LEU A 32 -5.04 9.48 -8.81
C LEU A 32 -4.48 8.10 -9.15
N GLU A 33 -5.02 7.46 -10.19
CA GLU A 33 -4.52 6.16 -10.61
C GLU A 33 -3.07 6.24 -11.10
N ASP A 34 -2.75 7.22 -11.94
CA ASP A 34 -1.37 7.41 -12.40
C ASP A 34 -0.43 7.66 -11.23
N GLY A 35 -0.87 8.44 -10.26
CA GLY A 35 -0.07 8.74 -9.08
C GLY A 35 0.22 7.51 -8.24
N VAL A 36 -0.78 6.67 -7.98
CA VAL A 36 -0.58 5.48 -7.16
C VAL A 36 0.33 4.48 -7.88
N ILE A 37 0.19 4.31 -9.17
CA ILE A 37 1.04 3.40 -9.94
C ILE A 37 2.48 3.93 -9.98
N ARG A 38 2.65 5.22 -10.20
CA ARG A 38 3.98 5.86 -10.19
C ARG A 38 4.67 5.66 -8.85
N GLU A 39 3.99 5.99 -7.75
CA GLU A 39 4.57 5.87 -6.40
C GLU A 39 4.93 4.42 -6.08
N LEU A 40 4.05 3.48 -6.40
CA LEU A 40 4.32 2.07 -6.16
C LEU A 40 5.59 1.62 -6.88
N ARG A 41 5.73 1.99 -8.14
CA ARG A 41 6.88 1.59 -8.96
C ARG A 41 8.17 2.30 -8.53
N GLU A 42 8.09 3.58 -8.19
CA GLU A 42 9.26 4.35 -7.76
C GLU A 42 9.74 3.89 -6.38
N ASP A 43 8.81 3.70 -5.45
CA ASP A 43 9.17 3.40 -4.06
C ASP A 43 9.60 1.95 -3.85
N THR A 44 8.97 1.01 -4.52
CA THR A 44 9.21 -0.41 -4.28
C THR A 44 9.92 -1.11 -5.41
N ARG A 45 9.98 -0.50 -6.58
CA ARG A 45 10.57 -1.09 -7.80
C ARG A 45 10.05 -2.49 -8.06
N ILE A 46 8.77 -2.70 -7.82
CA ILE A 46 8.12 -4.00 -7.99
C ILE A 46 8.28 -4.48 -9.44
N LYS A 47 8.68 -5.72 -9.59
CA LYS A 47 8.92 -6.35 -10.89
C LYS A 47 7.62 -6.92 -11.45
N VAL A 48 6.67 -6.04 -11.74
CA VAL A 48 5.41 -6.37 -12.38
C VAL A 48 5.15 -5.30 -13.44
N PRO A 49 4.76 -5.68 -14.66
CA PRO A 49 4.48 -4.68 -15.70
C PRO A 49 3.39 -3.70 -15.28
N GLU A 50 3.52 -2.46 -15.71
CA GLU A 50 2.58 -1.41 -15.34
C GLU A 50 1.14 -1.77 -15.71
N ALA A 51 0.93 -2.34 -16.90
CA ALA A 51 -0.41 -2.73 -17.33
C ALA A 51 -1.04 -3.76 -16.41
N VAL A 52 -0.24 -4.67 -15.87
CA VAL A 52 -0.71 -5.69 -14.93
C VAL A 52 -1.08 -5.04 -13.60
N LEU A 53 -0.28 -4.10 -13.12
CA LEU A 53 -0.60 -3.37 -11.89
C LEU A 53 -1.92 -2.61 -12.05
N ARG A 54 -2.11 -1.90 -13.15
CA ARG A 54 -3.35 -1.16 -13.41
C ARG A 54 -4.55 -2.08 -13.50
N GLY A 55 -4.41 -3.20 -14.18
CA GLY A 55 -5.48 -4.18 -14.31
C GLY A 55 -5.77 -4.96 -13.04
N SER A 56 -4.92 -4.83 -12.04
CA SER A 56 -5.06 -5.52 -10.75
C SER A 56 -5.68 -4.63 -9.66
N ILE A 57 -6.02 -3.39 -9.98
CA ILE A 57 -6.72 -2.51 -9.04
C ILE A 57 -8.12 -3.07 -8.82
N ARG A 58 -8.41 -3.44 -7.59
CA ARG A 58 -9.67 -4.11 -7.22
C ARG A 58 -10.67 -3.16 -6.58
N SER A 59 -10.20 -2.23 -5.77
CA SER A 59 -11.05 -1.25 -5.10
C SER A 59 -10.27 -0.02 -4.71
N THR A 60 -11.00 1.06 -4.48
CA THR A 60 -10.44 2.32 -4.02
C THR A 60 -11.33 2.89 -2.93
N ASP A 61 -10.75 3.64 -2.00
CA ASP A 61 -11.51 4.31 -0.97
C ASP A 61 -10.79 5.57 -0.53
N VAL A 62 -11.51 6.45 0.16
CA VAL A 62 -11.02 7.74 0.62
C VAL A 62 -11.02 7.78 2.13
N PHE A 63 -9.92 8.23 2.71
CA PHE A 63 -9.76 8.35 4.15
C PHE A 63 -9.49 9.82 4.46
N ASP A 64 -10.47 10.47 5.08
CA ASP A 64 -10.48 11.93 5.21
C ASP A 64 -10.67 12.44 6.65
N TYR A 65 -10.38 11.62 7.64
CA TYR A 65 -10.48 12.06 9.04
C TYR A 65 -9.64 13.32 9.25
N PRO A 66 -10.22 14.36 9.89
CA PRO A 66 -9.50 15.64 10.03
C PRO A 66 -8.13 15.53 10.69
N LYS A 67 -7.95 14.62 11.63
CA LYS A 67 -6.69 14.46 12.39
C LYS A 67 -5.97 13.17 12.10
N ARG A 68 -6.17 12.58 10.90
CA ARG A 68 -5.50 11.33 10.56
C ARG A 68 -3.98 11.47 10.44
N SER A 69 -3.48 12.65 10.20
CA SER A 69 -2.04 12.92 10.08
C SER A 69 -1.63 14.11 10.93
N ALA A 70 -0.51 13.99 11.63
CA ALA A 70 0.08 15.08 12.40
C ALA A 70 0.71 16.16 11.51
N ARG A 71 0.88 15.87 10.21
CA ARG A 71 1.47 16.80 9.24
C ARG A 71 0.48 17.88 8.77
N GLY A 72 -0.77 17.81 9.23
CA GLY A 72 -1.83 18.72 8.82
C GLY A 72 -2.96 17.98 8.13
N ARG A 73 -3.88 18.74 7.52
CA ARG A 73 -5.04 18.14 6.84
C ARG A 73 -4.58 17.37 5.61
N THR A 74 -4.71 16.06 5.64
CA THR A 74 -4.40 15.19 4.51
C THR A 74 -5.57 14.28 4.21
N ILE A 75 -5.82 14.06 2.93
CA ILE A 75 -6.84 13.13 2.46
C ILE A 75 -6.12 12.03 1.68
N ALA A 76 -6.32 10.78 2.09
CA ALA A 76 -5.70 9.66 1.42
C ALA A 76 -6.68 8.97 0.48
N HIS A 77 -6.26 8.78 -0.75
CA HIS A 77 -6.95 7.93 -1.72
C HIS A 77 -6.20 6.61 -1.80
N ALA A 78 -6.78 5.57 -1.24
CA ALA A 78 -6.13 4.27 -1.17
C ALA A 78 -6.67 3.34 -2.24
N HIS A 79 -5.76 2.57 -2.83
CA HIS A 79 -6.09 1.62 -3.90
C HIS A 79 -5.66 0.23 -3.44
N LEU A 80 -6.55 -0.75 -3.58
CA LEU A 80 -6.20 -2.15 -3.36
C LEU A 80 -5.80 -2.76 -4.69
N ILE A 81 -4.52 -3.13 -4.80
CA ILE A 81 -3.99 -3.82 -5.97
C ILE A 81 -3.76 -5.26 -5.55
N GLN A 82 -4.55 -6.18 -6.11
CA GLN A 82 -4.46 -7.59 -5.74
C GLN A 82 -3.87 -8.39 -6.89
N LEU A 83 -2.66 -8.89 -6.69
CA LEU A 83 -1.98 -9.72 -7.67
C LEU A 83 -2.44 -11.18 -7.53
N ARG A 84 -2.30 -11.94 -8.61
CA ARG A 84 -2.67 -13.35 -8.63
C ARG A 84 -1.79 -14.17 -7.69
N ASP A 85 -2.33 -15.26 -7.21
CA ASP A 85 -1.56 -16.24 -6.46
C ASP A 85 -0.36 -16.71 -7.28
N SER A 86 0.78 -16.80 -6.61
CA SER A 86 2.01 -17.20 -7.26
C SER A 86 2.85 -18.01 -6.27
N THR A 87 3.65 -18.93 -6.79
CA THR A 87 4.59 -19.69 -5.98
C THR A 87 5.75 -18.81 -5.50
N SER A 88 5.99 -17.68 -6.18
CA SER A 88 7.00 -16.72 -5.76
C SER A 88 6.44 -15.31 -5.84
N LEU A 89 6.74 -14.48 -4.84
CA LEU A 89 6.33 -13.10 -4.80
C LEU A 89 7.15 -12.28 -5.80
N PRO A 90 6.53 -11.25 -6.42
CA PRO A 90 7.29 -10.34 -7.27
C PRO A 90 8.46 -9.72 -6.51
N GLN A 91 9.58 -9.59 -7.21
CA GLN A 91 10.76 -8.98 -6.63
C GLN A 91 10.50 -7.50 -6.37
N VAL A 92 10.92 -7.02 -5.20
CA VAL A 92 10.82 -5.61 -4.83
C VAL A 92 12.18 -5.15 -4.33
N ARG A 93 12.39 -3.83 -4.42
CA ARG A 93 13.63 -3.21 -3.99
C ARG A 93 13.32 -1.76 -3.61
N GLY A 94 13.79 -1.29 -2.47
CA GLY A 94 13.54 0.07 -2.06
C GLY A 94 14.16 1.11 -2.99
N SER A 95 13.76 2.35 -2.79
CA SER A 95 14.32 3.52 -3.47
C SER A 95 15.33 4.21 -2.57
N GLU A 96 15.95 5.29 -3.06
CA GLU A 96 16.84 6.11 -2.24
C GLU A 96 16.10 6.74 -1.06
N GLN A 97 14.87 7.16 -1.28
CA GLN A 97 14.04 7.80 -0.25
C GLN A 97 13.39 6.80 0.69
N ARG A 98 13.11 5.60 0.19
CA ARG A 98 12.49 4.50 0.95
C ARG A 98 13.30 3.23 0.72
N PRO A 99 14.48 3.11 1.38
CA PRO A 99 15.42 2.04 1.04
C PRO A 99 14.95 0.64 1.35
N VAL A 100 13.93 0.48 2.20
CA VAL A 100 13.45 -0.84 2.60
C VAL A 100 12.02 -1.04 2.15
N ALA A 101 11.81 -1.99 1.22
CA ALA A 101 10.49 -2.46 0.82
C ALA A 101 10.50 -3.99 0.93
N PHE A 102 9.41 -4.57 1.42
CA PHE A 102 9.36 -6.02 1.65
C PHE A 102 7.93 -6.52 1.72
N TRP A 103 7.76 -7.82 1.51
CA TRP A 103 6.48 -8.49 1.65
C TRP A 103 6.31 -8.94 3.10
N LEU A 104 5.15 -8.63 3.68
CA LEU A 104 4.84 -8.98 5.07
C LEU A 104 3.57 -9.82 5.12
N PRO A 105 3.63 -11.02 5.70
CA PRO A 105 2.41 -11.82 5.91
C PRO A 105 1.40 -11.06 6.76
N PHE A 106 0.12 -11.18 6.43
CA PHE A 106 -0.95 -10.44 7.13
C PHE A 106 -0.96 -10.69 8.62
N HIS A 107 -0.67 -11.92 9.05
CA HIS A 107 -0.68 -12.25 10.46
C HIS A 107 0.46 -11.59 11.26
N GLN A 108 1.43 -11.01 10.57
CA GLN A 108 2.54 -10.29 11.22
C GLN A 108 2.34 -8.79 11.26
N LEU A 109 1.21 -8.28 10.78
CA LEU A 109 0.91 -6.85 10.87
C LEU A 109 0.77 -6.44 12.32
N ASP A 110 1.48 -5.39 12.72
CA ASP A 110 1.44 -4.84 14.07
C ASP A 110 0.97 -3.39 14.00
N PRO A 111 -0.26 -3.09 14.46
CA PRO A 111 -0.79 -1.73 14.37
C PRO A 111 0.05 -0.70 15.12
N GLN A 112 0.77 -1.12 16.17
CA GLN A 112 1.59 -0.21 16.95
C GLN A 112 2.87 0.20 16.25
N ARG A 113 3.28 -0.55 15.22
CA ARG A 113 4.47 -0.25 14.44
C ARG A 113 4.17 0.40 13.10
N MET A 114 2.90 0.62 12.81
CA MET A 114 2.49 1.21 11.54
C MET A 114 2.34 2.71 11.65
N PHE A 115 2.70 3.37 10.53
CA PHE A 115 2.66 4.83 10.43
C PHE A 115 1.22 5.33 10.36
N GLU A 116 0.91 6.36 11.15
CA GLU A 116 -0.39 7.04 11.14
C GLU A 116 -1.56 6.04 11.18
N ASP A 117 -2.54 6.18 10.27
CA ASP A 117 -3.73 5.33 10.21
C ASP A 117 -3.62 4.21 9.17
N HIS A 118 -2.41 3.88 8.72
CA HIS A 118 -2.21 2.89 7.66
C HIS A 118 -2.78 1.52 8.00
N TYR A 119 -2.71 1.10 9.27
CA TYR A 119 -3.33 -0.16 9.69
C TYR A 119 -4.84 -0.15 9.49
N HIS A 120 -5.48 0.97 9.80
CA HIS A 120 -6.91 1.14 9.59
C HIS A 120 -7.27 1.08 8.11
N ILE A 121 -6.46 1.72 7.26
CA ILE A 121 -6.66 1.70 5.80
C ILE A 121 -6.59 0.26 5.28
N ILE A 122 -5.59 -0.50 5.71
CA ILE A 122 -5.43 -1.90 5.31
C ILE A 122 -6.67 -2.71 5.70
N ARG A 123 -7.12 -2.58 6.94
CA ARG A 123 -8.27 -3.34 7.41
C ARG A 123 -9.54 -2.98 6.66
N ALA A 124 -9.74 -1.70 6.37
CA ALA A 124 -10.93 -1.25 5.65
C ALA A 124 -10.98 -1.82 4.23
N LEU A 125 -9.88 -1.76 3.49
CA LEU A 125 -9.84 -2.25 2.11
C LEU A 125 -9.88 -3.78 2.04
N ILE A 126 -9.08 -4.45 2.84
CA ILE A 126 -8.94 -5.90 2.79
C ILE A 126 -10.15 -6.58 3.42
N GLY A 127 -10.69 -6.03 4.50
CA GLY A 127 -11.87 -6.56 5.14
C GLY A 127 -13.05 -6.71 4.19
N THR A 128 -13.29 -5.68 3.37
CA THR A 128 -14.34 -5.72 2.36
C THR A 128 -14.07 -6.80 1.31
N SER A 129 -12.82 -6.88 0.85
CA SER A 129 -12.41 -7.85 -0.17
C SER A 129 -12.57 -9.29 0.33
N PHE A 130 -12.19 -9.57 1.57
CA PHE A 130 -12.35 -10.90 2.16
C PHE A 130 -13.80 -11.30 2.33
N ARG A 131 -14.68 -10.36 2.69
CA ARG A 131 -16.11 -10.63 2.77
C ARG A 131 -16.66 -11.07 1.42
N ASP A 132 -16.30 -10.37 0.37
CA ASP A 132 -16.76 -10.68 -0.98
C ASP A 132 -16.33 -12.10 -1.39
N GLU A 133 -15.11 -12.49 -1.08
CA GLU A 133 -14.61 -13.83 -1.37
C GLU A 133 -15.32 -14.92 -0.54
N MET A 134 -15.64 -14.62 0.71
CA MET A 134 -16.32 -15.57 1.58
C MET A 134 -17.79 -15.77 1.22
N GLU A 135 -18.41 -14.79 0.57
CA GLU A 135 -19.82 -14.86 0.16
C GLU A 135 -20.01 -15.54 -1.20
N THR A 136 -18.96 -15.73 -1.94
CA THR A 136 -18.99 -16.42 -3.22
C THR A 136 -18.55 -17.87 -3.08
#